data_d51e19d00884b0bbe2b2501af236d01b
#
_entry.id   d51e19d00884b0bbe2b2501af236d01b
#
_cell.length_a   1.000
_cell.length_b   1.000
_cell.length_c   1.000
_cell.angle_alpha   90.00
_cell.angle_beta   90.00
_cell.angle_gamma   90.00
#
_symmetry.space_group_name_H-M   'P 1'
#
loop_
_entity.id
_entity.type
_entity.pdbx_description
1 polymer ?
#
loop_
_entity_poly.entity_id
_entity_poly.type
_entity_poly.pdbx_seq_one_letter_code
_entity_poly.pdbx_strand_id
1 'polypeptide(L)'
;MTEKVKAITKFTERFKGSYKTLGPNDVDYRVYDQANNLIAFVLVIPIKKKVTDCYPLSISLNKLSQLSMKRLNPVIIWACEDGIMYGKVKEIYGTVSWMGTTELNSELVVQYPKQKTFRYARYY
;
A
#
# COMPACT_ATOMS: atom_id res chain seq x y z
N MET A 1 12.55 14.38 -0.34
CA MET A 1 11.66 13.34 -0.93
C MET A 1 10.73 12.81 0.13
N THR A 2 9.44 12.76 -0.13
CA THR A 2 8.46 12.24 0.83
C THR A 2 8.58 10.73 0.95
N GLU A 3 8.08 10.18 2.06
CA GLU A 3 8.06 8.74 2.28
C GLU A 3 7.25 8.01 1.20
N LYS A 4 6.14 8.59 0.74
CA LYS A 4 5.34 8.00 -0.33
C LYS A 4 6.09 7.95 -1.66
N VAL A 5 6.77 9.03 -2.03
CA VAL A 5 7.55 9.08 -3.29
C VAL A 5 8.69 8.08 -3.24
N LYS A 6 9.39 8.01 -2.11
CA LYS A 6 10.48 7.05 -1.91
C LYS A 6 9.98 5.61 -2.08
N ALA A 7 8.83 5.30 -1.51
CA ALA A 7 8.23 3.97 -1.57
C ALA A 7 7.79 3.60 -2.98
N ILE A 8 7.07 4.49 -3.69
CA ILE A 8 6.62 4.19 -5.04
C ILE A 8 7.78 4.09 -6.03
N THR A 9 8.83 4.89 -5.82
CA THR A 9 10.05 4.82 -6.62
C THR A 9 10.70 3.45 -6.45
N LYS A 10 10.84 2.99 -5.21
CA LYS A 10 11.41 1.66 -4.93
C LYS A 10 10.59 0.54 -5.56
N PHE A 11 9.28 0.65 -5.49
CA PHE A 11 8.38 -0.33 -6.07
C PHE A 11 8.55 -0.41 -7.60
N THR A 12 8.57 0.74 -8.29
CA THR A 12 8.67 0.78 -9.74
C THR A 12 10.05 0.42 -10.28
N GLU A 13 11.12 0.66 -9.52
CA GLU A 13 12.48 0.25 -9.89
C GLU A 13 12.60 -1.24 -10.17
N ARG A 14 11.83 -2.07 -9.47
CA ARG A 14 11.93 -3.52 -9.55
C ARG A 14 11.60 -4.08 -10.94
N PHE A 15 10.83 -3.34 -11.73
CA PHE A 15 10.45 -3.77 -13.08
C PHE A 15 10.68 -2.69 -14.14
N LYS A 16 11.49 -1.70 -13.81
CA LYS A 16 11.86 -0.58 -14.70
C LYS A 16 10.64 0.20 -15.19
N GLY A 17 9.64 0.33 -14.32
CA GLY A 17 8.42 1.05 -14.63
C GLY A 17 8.44 2.50 -14.22
N SER A 18 7.30 3.13 -14.34
CA SER A 18 7.09 4.53 -13.96
C SER A 18 5.75 4.68 -13.23
N TYR A 19 5.51 5.86 -12.65
CA TYR A 19 4.27 6.13 -11.96
C TYR A 19 3.79 7.55 -12.23
N LYS A 20 2.48 7.76 -12.05
CA LYS A 20 1.86 9.09 -12.07
C LYS A 20 0.93 9.21 -10.88
N THR A 21 0.87 10.40 -10.29
CA THR A 21 -0.07 10.68 -9.21
C THR A 21 -1.49 10.79 -9.73
N LEU A 22 -2.46 10.41 -8.89
CA LEU A 22 -3.87 10.60 -9.16
C LEU A 22 -4.37 11.84 -8.41
N GLY A 23 -5.61 12.23 -8.67
CA GLY A 23 -6.22 13.38 -8.03
C GLY A 23 -6.36 13.22 -6.51
N PRO A 24 -6.63 14.31 -5.79
CA PRO A 24 -6.60 14.31 -4.33
C PRO A 24 -7.64 13.39 -3.66
N ASN A 25 -8.68 13.01 -4.36
CA ASN A 25 -9.75 12.16 -3.84
C ASN A 25 -9.67 10.73 -4.37
N ASP A 26 -8.50 10.31 -4.87
CA ASP A 26 -8.32 8.98 -5.44
C ASP A 26 -7.15 8.27 -4.75
N VAL A 27 -6.89 7.02 -5.15
CA VAL A 27 -5.70 6.31 -4.69
C VAL A 27 -4.44 7.05 -5.16
N ASP A 28 -3.32 6.77 -4.52
CA ASP A 28 -2.13 7.61 -4.68
C ASP A 28 -1.52 7.61 -6.07
N TYR A 29 -1.42 6.43 -6.73
CA TYR A 29 -0.62 6.33 -7.96
C TYR A 29 -1.20 5.37 -8.98
N ARG A 30 -0.95 5.69 -10.25
CA ARG A 30 -1.01 4.74 -11.37
C ARG A 30 0.41 4.29 -11.65
N VAL A 31 0.59 3.01 -11.93
CA VAL A 31 1.91 2.43 -12.24
C VAL A 31 1.90 1.85 -13.65
N TYR A 32 2.96 2.15 -14.38
CA TYR A 32 3.15 1.76 -15.78
C TYR A 32 4.39 0.88 -15.91
N ASP A 33 4.34 -0.07 -16.84
CA ASP A 33 5.49 -0.91 -17.13
C ASP A 33 6.49 -0.19 -18.06
N GLN A 34 7.56 -0.88 -18.44
CA GLN A 34 8.61 -0.32 -19.29
C GLN A 34 8.08 0.06 -20.68
N ALA A 35 7.04 -0.63 -21.16
CA ALA A 35 6.39 -0.35 -22.45
C ALA A 35 5.30 0.73 -22.34
N ASN A 36 5.18 1.37 -21.16
CA ASN A 36 4.22 2.43 -20.87
C ASN A 36 2.76 1.95 -20.81
N ASN A 37 2.54 0.67 -20.51
CA ASN A 37 1.20 0.13 -20.25
C ASN A 37 0.84 0.29 -18.79
N LEU A 38 -0.40 0.72 -18.51
CA LEU A 38 -0.91 0.80 -17.15
C LEU A 38 -1.05 -0.62 -16.58
N ILE A 39 -0.37 -0.90 -15.46
CA ILE A 39 -0.33 -2.25 -14.88
C ILE A 39 -0.87 -2.34 -13.46
N ALA A 40 -0.99 -1.22 -12.74
CA ALA A 40 -1.47 -1.26 -11.36
C ALA A 40 -1.98 0.09 -10.88
N PHE A 41 -2.89 0.04 -9.91
CA PHE A 41 -3.26 1.18 -9.07
C PHE A 41 -2.70 0.91 -7.68
N VAL A 42 -2.05 1.91 -7.08
CA VAL A 42 -1.29 1.73 -5.85
C VAL A 42 -1.69 2.75 -4.80
N LEU A 43 -1.94 2.27 -3.59
CA LEU A 43 -2.09 3.09 -2.39
C LEU A 43 -0.85 2.90 -1.53
N VAL A 44 -0.24 3.99 -1.07
CA VAL A 44 0.95 3.97 -0.21
C VAL A 44 0.57 4.46 1.19
N ILE A 45 0.91 3.66 2.19
CA ILE A 45 0.63 3.96 3.60
C ILE A 45 1.96 4.07 4.34
N PRO A 46 2.37 5.28 4.75
CA PRO A 46 3.58 5.44 5.57
C PRO A 46 3.38 4.87 6.97
N ILE A 47 4.38 4.15 7.49
CA ILE A 47 4.39 3.68 8.87
C ILE A 47 5.77 3.90 9.47
N LYS A 48 5.80 4.26 10.77
CA LYS A 48 7.04 4.56 11.48
C LYS A 48 7.60 3.32 12.18
N LYS A 49 7.76 2.24 11.40
CA LYS A 49 8.29 0.96 11.87
C LYS A 49 9.21 0.38 10.82
N LYS A 50 10.12 -0.48 11.23
CA LYS A 50 10.99 -1.22 10.31
C LYS A 50 10.21 -2.39 9.70
N VAL A 51 10.67 -2.87 8.54
CA VAL A 51 10.05 -3.99 7.83
C VAL A 51 9.91 -5.21 8.75
N THR A 52 10.88 -5.45 9.63
CA THR A 52 10.85 -6.59 10.55
C THR A 52 9.81 -6.47 11.66
N ASP A 53 9.36 -5.25 11.97
CA ASP A 53 8.50 -4.96 13.13
C ASP A 53 7.12 -4.42 12.73
N CYS A 54 6.78 -4.47 11.45
CA CYS A 54 5.62 -3.76 10.92
C CYS A 54 4.27 -4.45 11.14
N TYR A 55 4.27 -5.73 11.52
CA TYR A 55 3.02 -6.47 11.66
C TYR A 55 2.33 -6.21 13.01
N PRO A 56 0.99 -6.23 13.05
CA PRO A 56 0.11 -6.37 11.88
C PRO A 56 0.08 -5.08 11.05
N LEU A 57 -0.01 -5.24 9.73
CA LEU A 57 -0.20 -4.12 8.82
C LEU A 57 -1.68 -3.72 8.80
N SER A 58 -1.97 -2.44 8.67
CA SER A 58 -3.36 -1.99 8.69
C SER A 58 -3.66 -0.97 7.60
N ILE A 59 -4.94 -0.90 7.23
CA ILE A 59 -5.46 0.06 6.27
C ILE A 59 -6.88 0.41 6.69
N SER A 60 -7.29 1.68 6.55
CA SER A 60 -8.69 2.02 6.79
C SER A 60 -9.58 1.29 5.78
N LEU A 61 -10.72 0.79 6.24
CA LEU A 61 -11.65 0.07 5.37
C LEU A 61 -12.13 0.98 4.22
N ASN A 62 -12.29 2.26 4.50
CA ASN A 62 -12.71 3.24 3.50
C ASN A 62 -11.70 3.34 2.35
N LYS A 63 -10.41 3.45 2.67
CA LYS A 63 -9.34 3.48 1.65
C LYS A 63 -9.25 2.17 0.90
N LEU A 64 -9.38 1.05 1.59
CA LEU A 64 -9.37 -0.26 0.95
C LEU A 64 -10.54 -0.42 -0.03
N SER A 65 -11.72 0.07 0.34
CA SER A 65 -12.88 0.06 -0.56
C SER A 65 -12.61 0.87 -1.82
N GLN A 66 -12.07 2.07 -1.69
CA GLN A 66 -11.72 2.91 -2.84
C GLN A 66 -10.72 2.23 -3.76
N LEU A 67 -9.69 1.63 -3.18
CA LEU A 67 -8.66 0.91 -3.94
C LEU A 67 -9.23 -0.32 -4.63
N SER A 68 -10.09 -1.06 -3.94
CA SER A 68 -10.71 -2.29 -4.46
C SER A 68 -11.65 -2.03 -5.63
N MET A 69 -12.17 -0.82 -5.76
CA MET A 69 -12.99 -0.44 -6.91
C MET A 69 -12.18 -0.30 -8.19
N LYS A 70 -10.86 -0.21 -8.09
CA LYS A 70 -10.00 -0.19 -9.28
C LYS A 70 -9.92 -1.59 -9.86
N ARG A 71 -10.23 -1.70 -11.14
CA ARG A 71 -10.34 -3.03 -11.81
C ARG A 71 -9.00 -3.65 -12.14
N LEU A 72 -7.97 -2.83 -12.26
CA LEU A 72 -6.66 -3.30 -12.70
C LEU A 72 -5.70 -3.37 -11.53
N ASN A 73 -5.47 -4.58 -11.04
CA ASN A 73 -4.40 -4.96 -10.12
C ASN A 73 -4.16 -3.95 -8.98
N PRO A 74 -5.11 -3.78 -8.05
CA PRO A 74 -4.90 -2.90 -6.91
C PRO A 74 -3.84 -3.46 -5.96
N VAL A 75 -2.89 -2.59 -5.57
CA VAL A 75 -1.74 -2.93 -4.73
C VAL A 75 -1.69 -1.97 -3.55
N ILE A 76 -1.36 -2.50 -2.36
CA ILE A 76 -1.07 -1.70 -1.19
C ILE A 76 0.43 -1.77 -0.92
N ILE A 77 1.04 -0.59 -0.70
CA ILE A 77 2.43 -0.49 -0.25
C ILE A 77 2.43 0.15 1.14
N TRP A 78 3.06 -0.52 2.11
CA TRP A 78 3.35 0.07 3.41
C TRP A 78 4.78 0.56 3.38
N ALA A 79 4.95 1.90 3.50
CA ALA A 79 6.26 2.55 3.46
C ALA A 79 6.85 2.54 4.86
N CYS A 80 7.73 1.57 5.12
CA CYS A 80 8.43 1.41 6.39
C CYS A 80 9.68 2.30 6.44
N GLU A 81 10.34 2.38 7.60
CA GLU A 81 11.52 3.22 7.76
C GLU A 81 12.70 2.77 6.87
N ASP A 82 12.88 1.47 6.70
CA ASP A 82 14.03 0.88 6.01
C ASP A 82 13.68 0.18 4.70
N GLY A 83 12.43 0.25 4.26
CA GLY A 83 12.01 -0.40 3.04
C GLY A 83 10.51 -0.36 2.85
N ILE A 84 10.02 -1.22 1.96
CA ILE A 84 8.58 -1.33 1.69
C ILE A 84 8.09 -2.76 1.86
N MET A 85 6.84 -2.88 2.34
CA MET A 85 6.07 -4.13 2.29
C MET A 85 4.92 -3.89 1.32
N TYR A 86 4.62 -4.84 0.46
CA TYR A 86 3.53 -4.67 -0.48
C TYR A 86 2.83 -5.99 -0.80
N GLY A 87 1.59 -5.87 -1.25
CA GLY A 87 0.80 -7.01 -1.66
C GLY A 87 -0.34 -6.58 -2.58
N LYS A 88 -0.75 -7.49 -3.46
CA LYS A 88 -1.93 -7.30 -4.29
C LYS A 88 -3.17 -7.52 -3.44
N VAL A 89 -4.13 -6.59 -3.49
CA VAL A 89 -5.36 -6.68 -2.70
C VAL A 89 -6.05 -8.03 -2.88
N LYS A 90 -6.02 -8.57 -4.08
CA LYS A 90 -6.67 -9.86 -4.40
C LYS A 90 -5.95 -11.08 -3.84
N GLU A 91 -4.71 -10.93 -3.39
CA GLU A 91 -3.87 -12.05 -2.92
C GLU A 91 -3.65 -12.03 -1.41
N ILE A 92 -4.03 -10.95 -0.72
CA ILE A 92 -3.83 -10.82 0.72
C ILE A 92 -5.18 -10.88 1.44
N TYR A 93 -5.14 -11.33 2.70
CA TYR A 93 -6.35 -11.40 3.52
C TYR A 93 -6.08 -10.82 4.91
N GLY A 94 -7.11 -10.21 5.45
CA GLY A 94 -7.02 -9.58 6.75
C GLY A 94 -8.34 -9.69 7.50
N THR A 95 -8.37 -9.10 8.69
CA THR A 95 -9.54 -9.11 9.58
C THR A 95 -9.99 -7.67 9.82
N VAL A 96 -11.30 -7.44 9.69
CA VAL A 96 -11.89 -6.14 9.97
C VAL A 96 -12.05 -5.97 11.47
N SER A 97 -11.63 -4.83 12.00
CA SER A 97 -11.78 -4.50 13.41
C SER A 97 -11.98 -3.00 13.60
N TRP A 98 -12.47 -2.62 14.78
CA TRP A 98 -12.56 -1.21 15.16
C TRP A 98 -11.23 -0.75 15.76
N MET A 99 -10.79 0.44 15.35
CA MET A 99 -9.61 1.11 15.91
C MET A 99 -9.99 2.51 16.35
N GLY A 100 -9.49 2.91 17.49
CA GLY A 100 -9.76 4.23 18.06
C GLY A 100 -9.93 4.18 19.55
N THR A 101 -9.78 5.34 20.21
CA THR A 101 -9.86 5.44 21.68
C THR A 101 -11.21 5.92 22.16
N THR A 102 -12.03 6.50 21.28
CA THR A 102 -13.37 7.00 21.60
C THR A 102 -14.32 6.68 20.45
N GLU A 103 -15.64 6.75 20.72
CA GLU A 103 -16.66 6.53 19.67
C GLU A 103 -16.50 7.50 18.51
N LEU A 104 -16.10 8.74 18.78
CA LEU A 104 -15.91 9.77 17.75
C LEU A 104 -14.67 9.54 16.89
N ASN A 105 -13.67 8.83 17.43
CA ASN A 105 -12.40 8.56 16.75
C ASN A 105 -12.27 7.12 16.30
N SER A 106 -13.32 6.32 16.44
CA SER A 106 -13.31 4.93 15.99
C SER A 106 -13.50 4.84 14.48
N GLU A 107 -12.74 3.98 13.84
CA GLU A 107 -12.95 3.66 12.43
C GLU A 107 -12.76 2.16 12.20
N LEU A 108 -13.37 1.67 11.14
CA LEU A 108 -13.14 0.29 10.71
C LEU A 108 -11.84 0.21 9.94
N VAL A 109 -10.98 -0.71 10.35
CA VAL A 109 -9.72 -0.99 9.67
C VAL A 109 -9.62 -2.47 9.35
N VAL A 110 -8.81 -2.78 8.35
CA VAL A 110 -8.42 -4.15 8.04
C VAL A 110 -7.01 -4.35 8.54
N GLN A 111 -6.79 -5.40 9.34
CA GLN A 111 -5.47 -5.75 9.84
C GLN A 111 -4.99 -7.01 9.13
N TYR A 112 -3.77 -6.95 8.62
CA TYR A 112 -3.16 -8.05 7.87
C TYR A 112 -2.06 -8.69 8.70
N PRO A 113 -2.18 -9.97 9.03
CA PRO A 113 -1.07 -10.69 9.65
C PRO A 113 0.01 -11.01 8.61
N LYS A 114 1.16 -11.41 9.10
CA LYS A 114 2.24 -11.90 8.22
C LYS A 114 1.73 -13.07 7.40
N GLN A 115 1.97 -13.04 6.10
CA GLN A 115 1.51 -14.08 5.17
C GLN A 115 2.46 -14.15 3.97
N LYS A 116 2.46 -15.30 3.28
CA LYS A 116 3.43 -15.60 2.20
C LYS A 116 3.29 -14.71 0.98
N THR A 117 2.10 -14.15 0.76
CA THR A 117 1.82 -13.30 -0.41
C THR A 117 2.38 -11.90 -0.28
N PHE A 118 2.81 -11.48 0.90
CA PHE A 118 3.50 -10.21 1.06
C PHE A 118 4.91 -10.30 0.50
N ARG A 119 5.30 -9.21 -0.19
CA ARG A 119 6.65 -9.01 -0.69
C ARG A 119 7.25 -7.82 0.04
N TYR A 120 8.59 -7.80 0.12
CA TYR A 120 9.26 -6.65 0.69
C TYR A 120 10.51 -6.31 -0.12
N ALA A 121 10.94 -5.05 0.00
CA ALA A 121 12.18 -4.57 -0.59
C ALA A 121 12.77 -3.51 0.32
N ARG A 122 14.05 -3.67 0.67
CA ARG A 122 14.76 -2.67 1.48
C ARG A 122 15.28 -1.56 0.58
N TYR A 123 15.40 -0.34 1.14
CA TYR A 123 15.95 0.79 0.40
C TYR A 123 17.45 0.63 0.13
N TYR A 124 18.12 -0.16 0.95
CA TYR A 124 19.57 -0.34 0.88
C TYR A 124 19.94 -1.80 0.68
#